data_e1eaa8a449169d5df59053dea5fffcf1
#
_entry.id   e1eaa8a449169d5df59053dea5fffcf1
#
_cell.length_a   1.000
_cell.length_b   1.000
_cell.length_c   1.000
_cell.angle_alpha   90.00
_cell.angle_beta   90.00
_cell.angle_gamma   90.00
#
_symmetry.space_group_name_H-M   'P 1'
#
loop_
_entity.id
_entity.type
_entity.pdbx_description
1 polymer ?
#
loop_
_entity_poly.entity_id
_entity_poly.type
_entity_poly.pdbx_seq_one_letter_code
_entity_poly.pdbx_strand_id
1 'polypeptide(L)'
;MNMPSREVPIDPVHAALLIIDVQNYCVSEKAGVSEYFRHSFRETVLPNIQRLQPACRRAGIEVVYSVIENMTRDGRDRSLDYKISGIDVAHGSWDAQVVDEIAPGDDEMVFRKTSSNVFVSTNIDYVLRNLGVRSLIVAGIMTDPCVERQSATRAISTISLPS
;
A
#
# COMPACT_ATOMS: atom_id res chain seq x y z
N MET A 1 26.43 22.39 17.36
CA MET A 1 26.11 21.30 16.40
C MET A 1 24.61 21.03 16.50
N ASN A 2 23.84 21.45 15.48
CA ASN A 2 22.43 21.05 15.44
C ASN A 2 22.34 19.56 15.16
N MET A 3 21.83 18.80 16.12
CA MET A 3 21.48 17.40 15.88
C MET A 3 20.44 17.34 14.77
N PRO A 4 20.61 16.48 13.78
CA PRO A 4 19.59 16.34 12.75
C PRO A 4 18.29 15.88 13.40
N SER A 5 17.25 16.73 13.31
CA SER A 5 15.90 16.39 13.77
C SER A 5 15.35 15.29 12.88
N ARG A 6 14.71 14.26 13.48
CA ARG A 6 13.91 13.29 12.74
C ARG A 6 12.56 13.86 12.29
N GLU A 7 12.22 15.05 12.75
CA GLU A 7 11.02 15.78 12.36
C GLU A 7 11.34 16.63 11.12
N VAL A 8 11.24 16.01 9.95
CA VAL A 8 11.27 16.75 8.67
C VAL A 8 9.82 17.14 8.36
N PRO A 9 9.53 18.44 8.24
CA PRO A 9 8.20 18.87 7.81
C PRO A 9 7.86 18.26 6.46
N ILE A 10 6.66 17.69 6.33
CA ILE A 10 6.17 17.19 5.06
C ILE A 10 5.68 18.38 4.25
N ASP A 11 6.27 18.59 3.08
CA ASP A 11 5.76 19.55 2.09
C ASP A 11 4.63 18.85 1.30
N PRO A 12 3.37 19.28 1.44
CA PRO A 12 2.25 18.62 0.80
C PRO A 12 2.36 18.56 -0.73
N VAL A 13 2.94 19.59 -1.35
CA VAL A 13 3.09 19.67 -2.82
C VAL A 13 4.07 18.62 -3.36
N HIS A 14 4.99 18.18 -2.53
CA HIS A 14 6.00 17.19 -2.88
C HIS A 14 5.84 15.89 -2.07
N ALA A 15 4.63 15.62 -1.60
CA ALA A 15 4.34 14.39 -0.83
C ALA A 15 3.28 13.55 -1.52
N ALA A 16 3.35 12.24 -1.31
CA ALA A 16 2.29 11.31 -1.68
C ALA A 16 1.97 10.36 -0.51
N LEU A 17 0.71 9.94 -0.43
CA LEU A 17 0.26 8.84 0.43
C LEU A 17 0.16 7.59 -0.43
N LEU A 18 0.96 6.58 -0.13
CA LEU A 18 0.87 5.25 -0.74
C LEU A 18 0.14 4.30 0.21
N ILE A 19 -1.02 3.82 -0.23
CA ILE A 19 -1.82 2.83 0.48
C ILE A 19 -1.55 1.45 -0.13
N ILE A 20 -0.93 0.56 0.66
CA ILE A 20 -0.43 -0.75 0.18
C ILE A 20 -1.39 -1.87 0.56
N ASP A 21 -1.89 -2.59 -0.46
CA ASP A 21 -2.58 -3.88 -0.37
C ASP A 21 -3.83 -3.90 0.54
N VAL A 22 -4.45 -2.74 0.76
CA VAL A 22 -5.72 -2.65 1.47
C VAL A 22 -6.85 -2.99 0.51
N GLN A 23 -6.90 -4.27 0.13
CA GLN A 23 -7.78 -4.85 -0.89
C GLN A 23 -8.57 -6.04 -0.35
N ASN A 24 -9.63 -6.41 -1.03
CA ASN A 24 -10.54 -7.46 -0.60
C ASN A 24 -9.85 -8.81 -0.38
N TYR A 25 -8.87 -9.18 -1.22
CA TYR A 25 -8.08 -10.39 -1.02
C TYR A 25 -7.45 -10.45 0.37
N CYS A 26 -6.75 -9.39 0.78
CA CYS A 26 -5.96 -9.37 2.01
C CYS A 26 -6.82 -9.41 3.30
N VAL A 27 -8.11 -9.08 3.19
CA VAL A 27 -9.06 -9.15 4.32
C VAL A 27 -9.98 -10.36 4.25
N SER A 28 -9.91 -11.12 3.15
CA SER A 28 -10.69 -12.33 2.92
C SER A 28 -10.08 -13.54 3.63
N GLU A 29 -10.87 -14.62 3.74
CA GLU A 29 -10.37 -15.90 4.24
C GLU A 29 -9.32 -16.55 3.33
N LYS A 30 -9.34 -16.22 2.03
CA LYS A 30 -8.41 -16.74 1.02
C LYS A 30 -6.95 -16.38 1.30
N ALA A 31 -6.71 -15.23 1.93
CA ALA A 31 -5.35 -14.81 2.28
C ALA A 31 -4.71 -15.64 3.40
N GLY A 32 -5.47 -16.52 4.06
CA GLY A 32 -4.96 -17.34 5.15
C GLY A 32 -4.47 -16.56 6.37
N VAL A 33 -4.84 -15.28 6.48
CA VAL A 33 -4.42 -14.42 7.59
C VAL A 33 -5.10 -14.82 8.90
N SER A 34 -4.39 -14.63 10.01
CA SER A 34 -4.90 -14.96 11.35
C SER A 34 -6.12 -14.10 11.72
N GLU A 35 -6.94 -14.59 12.65
CA GLU A 35 -8.06 -13.81 13.18
C GLU A 35 -7.57 -12.55 13.92
N TYR A 36 -6.44 -12.63 14.61
CA TYR A 36 -5.79 -11.47 15.20
C TYR A 36 -5.48 -10.39 14.17
N PHE A 37 -4.96 -10.79 13.01
CA PHE A 37 -4.69 -9.84 11.91
C PHE A 37 -5.98 -9.19 11.42
N ARG A 38 -7.04 -9.97 11.16
CA ARG A 38 -8.34 -9.43 10.72
C ARG A 38 -8.96 -8.47 11.73
N HIS A 39 -8.87 -8.81 13.01
CA HIS A 39 -9.33 -7.94 14.10
C HIS A 39 -8.53 -6.63 14.12
N SER A 40 -7.21 -6.71 14.15
CA SER A 40 -6.31 -5.55 14.13
C SER A 40 -6.51 -4.67 12.90
N PHE A 41 -6.73 -5.28 11.74
CA PHE A 41 -7.05 -4.56 10.51
C PHE A 41 -8.34 -3.74 10.66
N ARG A 42 -9.42 -4.35 11.12
CA ARG A 42 -10.74 -3.70 11.27
C ARG A 42 -10.76 -2.62 12.35
N GLU A 43 -10.12 -2.89 13.50
CA GLU A 43 -10.18 -2.00 14.65
C GLU A 43 -9.12 -0.89 14.64
N THR A 44 -8.03 -1.08 13.90
CA THR A 44 -6.90 -0.14 13.94
C THR A 44 -6.48 0.35 12.56
N VAL A 45 -6.14 -0.55 11.65
CA VAL A 45 -5.53 -0.16 10.37
C VAL A 45 -6.53 0.60 9.50
N LEU A 46 -7.68 0.01 9.23
CA LEU A 46 -8.69 0.60 8.36
C LEU A 46 -9.24 1.94 8.90
N PRO A 47 -9.64 2.07 10.19
CA PRO A 47 -10.08 3.36 10.72
C PRO A 47 -9.01 4.46 10.66
N ASN A 48 -7.74 4.10 10.81
CA ASN A 48 -6.65 5.05 10.70
C ASN A 48 -6.46 5.53 9.25
N ILE A 49 -6.55 4.63 8.28
CA ILE A 49 -6.48 5.00 6.85
C ILE A 49 -7.69 5.85 6.46
N GLN A 50 -8.89 5.52 6.92
CA GLN A 50 -10.11 6.31 6.68
C GLN A 50 -10.02 7.75 7.21
N ARG A 51 -9.21 8.01 8.23
CA ARG A 51 -8.92 9.36 8.72
C ARG A 51 -7.78 10.04 7.95
N LEU A 52 -6.74 9.28 7.63
CA LEU A 52 -5.54 9.77 6.95
C LEU A 52 -5.81 10.17 5.50
N GLN A 53 -6.48 9.31 4.73
CA GLN A 53 -6.74 9.50 3.31
C GLN A 53 -7.48 10.85 3.03
N PRO A 54 -8.64 11.15 3.67
CA PRO A 54 -9.28 12.44 3.45
C PRO A 54 -8.46 13.63 3.94
N ALA A 55 -7.64 13.45 4.96
CA ALA A 55 -6.73 14.51 5.43
C ALA A 55 -5.67 14.83 4.37
N CYS A 56 -5.07 13.81 3.76
CA CYS A 56 -4.12 13.97 2.66
C CYS A 56 -4.78 14.64 1.45
N ARG A 57 -5.98 14.20 1.04
CA ARG A 57 -6.75 14.82 -0.05
C ARG A 57 -6.98 16.31 0.21
N ARG A 58 -7.42 16.69 1.41
CA ARG A 58 -7.63 18.10 1.77
C ARG A 58 -6.34 18.94 1.81
N ALA A 59 -5.23 18.31 2.10
CA ALA A 59 -3.92 18.96 2.11
C ALA A 59 -3.29 19.05 0.71
N GLY A 60 -3.92 18.50 -0.33
CA GLY A 60 -3.34 18.46 -1.68
C GLY A 60 -2.20 17.44 -1.83
N ILE A 61 -2.10 16.49 -0.91
CA ILE A 61 -1.15 15.37 -0.99
C ILE A 61 -1.72 14.34 -1.95
N GLU A 62 -0.90 13.93 -2.93
CA GLU A 62 -1.27 12.87 -3.88
C GLU A 62 -1.58 11.56 -3.17
N VAL A 63 -2.68 10.90 -3.53
CA VAL A 63 -3.05 9.60 -2.96
C VAL A 63 -2.92 8.54 -4.04
N VAL A 64 -2.10 7.53 -3.77
CA VAL A 64 -1.85 6.41 -4.68
C VAL A 64 -2.04 5.08 -3.95
N TYR A 65 -2.42 4.05 -4.68
CA TYR A 65 -2.69 2.72 -4.14
C TYR A 65 -1.82 1.68 -4.82
N SER A 66 -1.51 0.62 -4.09
CA SER A 66 -1.05 -0.61 -4.70
C SER A 66 -1.96 -1.76 -4.33
N VAL A 67 -2.19 -2.65 -5.29
CA VAL A 67 -2.95 -3.89 -5.12
C VAL A 67 -2.20 -5.05 -5.73
N ILE A 68 -2.36 -6.22 -5.15
CA ILE A 68 -1.90 -7.48 -5.74
C ILE A 68 -2.92 -7.87 -6.80
N GLU A 69 -2.46 -8.03 -8.04
CA GLU A 69 -3.30 -8.49 -9.14
C GLU A 69 -2.44 -9.12 -10.25
N ASN A 70 -2.81 -10.28 -10.74
CA ASN A 70 -2.16 -10.90 -11.87
C ASN A 70 -2.42 -10.09 -13.17
N MET A 71 -1.42 -9.95 -14.03
CA MET A 71 -1.60 -9.38 -15.37
C MET A 71 -2.18 -10.40 -16.33
N THR A 72 -1.92 -11.69 -16.11
CA THR A 72 -2.35 -12.79 -16.97
C THR A 72 -3.41 -13.65 -16.28
N ARG A 73 -4.29 -14.27 -17.08
CA ARG A 73 -5.38 -15.12 -16.55
C ARG A 73 -4.89 -16.32 -15.74
N ASP A 74 -3.74 -16.86 -16.11
CA ASP A 74 -3.11 -18.03 -15.47
C ASP A 74 -2.09 -17.67 -14.40
N GLY A 75 -1.87 -16.38 -14.15
CA GLY A 75 -0.95 -15.88 -13.13
C GLY A 75 0.52 -16.25 -13.37
N ARG A 76 0.92 -16.50 -14.64
CA ARG A 76 2.32 -16.84 -14.98
C ARG A 76 3.30 -15.70 -14.71
N ASP A 77 2.80 -14.47 -14.68
CA ASP A 77 3.51 -13.22 -14.41
C ASP A 77 3.84 -12.98 -12.93
N ARG A 78 3.27 -13.78 -12.04
CA ARG A 78 3.56 -13.69 -10.60
C ARG A 78 5.04 -13.93 -10.31
N SER A 79 5.58 -13.19 -9.35
CA SER A 79 6.94 -13.44 -8.84
C SER A 79 7.08 -14.87 -8.29
N LEU A 80 8.32 -15.36 -8.20
CA LEU A 80 8.60 -16.66 -7.61
C LEU A 80 8.10 -16.73 -6.16
N ASP A 81 8.28 -15.66 -5.40
CA ASP A 81 7.79 -15.51 -4.03
C ASP A 81 6.26 -15.74 -3.95
N TYR A 82 5.48 -15.07 -4.80
CA TYR A 82 4.03 -15.26 -4.85
C TYR A 82 3.62 -16.68 -5.27
N LYS A 83 4.36 -17.30 -6.18
CA LYS A 83 4.10 -18.68 -6.60
C LYS A 83 4.35 -19.68 -5.46
N ILE A 84 5.44 -19.47 -4.69
CA ILE A 84 5.78 -20.33 -3.55
C ILE A 84 4.79 -20.12 -2.40
N SER A 85 4.42 -18.87 -2.12
CA SER A 85 3.50 -18.50 -1.03
C SER A 85 2.03 -18.75 -1.36
N GLY A 86 1.70 -19.15 -2.61
CA GLY A 86 0.32 -19.40 -3.03
C GLY A 86 -0.51 -18.13 -3.20
N ILE A 87 0.12 -16.94 -3.26
CA ILE A 87 -0.57 -15.68 -3.50
C ILE A 87 -1.01 -15.63 -4.96
N ASP A 88 -2.32 -15.62 -5.18
CA ASP A 88 -2.94 -15.68 -6.50
C ASP A 88 -4.22 -14.84 -6.53
N VAL A 89 -4.13 -13.65 -7.12
CA VAL A 89 -5.24 -12.72 -7.24
C VAL A 89 -5.56 -12.52 -8.72
N ALA A 90 -6.66 -13.09 -9.15
CA ALA A 90 -7.05 -13.12 -10.55
C ALA A 90 -7.27 -11.69 -11.12
N HIS A 91 -6.86 -11.49 -12.36
CA HIS A 91 -7.05 -10.25 -13.08
C HIS A 91 -8.53 -9.81 -13.12
N GLY A 92 -8.80 -8.55 -12.76
CA GLY A 92 -10.13 -7.96 -12.76
C GLY A 92 -11.10 -8.54 -11.72
N SER A 93 -10.61 -9.34 -10.78
CA SER A 93 -11.46 -9.95 -9.75
C SER A 93 -11.86 -8.95 -8.66
N TRP A 94 -12.93 -9.27 -7.92
CA TRP A 94 -13.29 -8.54 -6.72
C TRP A 94 -12.16 -8.54 -5.67
N ASP A 95 -11.42 -9.65 -5.56
CA ASP A 95 -10.27 -9.77 -4.67
C ASP A 95 -9.17 -8.73 -4.95
N ALA A 96 -9.03 -8.27 -6.20
CA ALA A 96 -8.05 -7.26 -6.61
C ALA A 96 -8.46 -5.82 -6.31
N GLN A 97 -9.71 -5.59 -5.91
CA GLN A 97 -10.21 -4.24 -5.66
C GLN A 97 -9.81 -3.75 -4.27
N VAL A 98 -9.51 -2.46 -4.17
CA VAL A 98 -9.38 -1.77 -2.89
C VAL A 98 -10.69 -1.90 -2.12
N VAL A 99 -10.64 -2.05 -0.81
CA VAL A 99 -11.86 -2.14 0.01
C VAL A 99 -12.69 -0.87 -0.13
N ASP A 100 -14.02 -1.01 -0.16
CA ASP A 100 -14.95 0.08 -0.45
C ASP A 100 -14.81 1.26 0.51
N GLU A 101 -14.45 1.00 1.77
CA GLU A 101 -14.33 2.00 2.83
C GLU A 101 -13.24 3.07 2.58
N ILE A 102 -12.29 2.76 1.68
CA ILE A 102 -11.23 3.67 1.28
C ILE A 102 -11.03 3.68 -0.24
N ALA A 103 -12.10 3.44 -0.98
CA ALA A 103 -12.05 3.39 -2.43
C ALA A 103 -11.30 4.58 -3.05
N PRO A 104 -10.51 4.34 -4.11
CA PRO A 104 -9.87 5.40 -4.86
C PRO A 104 -10.89 6.37 -5.45
N GLY A 105 -10.53 7.64 -5.52
CA GLY A 105 -11.24 8.62 -6.34
C GLY A 105 -11.02 8.38 -7.84
N ASP A 106 -11.85 9.02 -8.69
CA ASP A 106 -11.85 8.82 -10.14
C ASP A 106 -10.50 9.15 -10.83
N ASP A 107 -9.69 10.01 -10.22
CA ASP A 107 -8.38 10.46 -10.73
C ASP A 107 -7.21 9.97 -9.88
N GLU A 108 -7.43 9.05 -8.94
CA GLU A 108 -6.39 8.48 -8.10
C GLU A 108 -5.81 7.21 -8.73
N MET A 109 -4.50 7.05 -8.64
CA MET A 109 -3.77 5.97 -9.31
C MET A 109 -3.76 4.69 -8.50
N VAL A 110 -4.04 3.56 -9.16
CA VAL A 110 -3.95 2.21 -8.59
C VAL A 110 -2.89 1.42 -9.35
N PHE A 111 -1.79 1.07 -8.66
CA PHE A 111 -0.70 0.27 -9.20
C PHE A 111 -0.92 -1.22 -8.92
N ARG A 112 -1.04 -2.01 -9.99
CA ARG A 112 -1.19 -3.46 -9.90
C ARG A 112 0.17 -4.11 -9.86
N LYS A 113 0.47 -4.84 -8.79
CA LYS A 113 1.76 -5.49 -8.58
C LYS A 113 1.66 -7.01 -8.57
N THR A 114 2.66 -7.66 -9.11
CA THR A 114 2.79 -9.12 -9.21
C THR A 114 3.91 -9.68 -8.32
N SER A 115 4.43 -8.83 -7.43
CA SER A 115 5.45 -9.19 -6.44
C SER A 115 5.24 -8.42 -5.13
N SER A 116 5.94 -8.81 -4.07
CA SER A 116 5.87 -8.17 -2.75
C SER A 116 6.30 -6.70 -2.79
N ASN A 117 7.20 -6.32 -3.70
CA ASN A 117 7.73 -4.97 -3.79
C ASN A 117 7.12 -4.20 -4.97
N VAL A 118 6.30 -3.18 -4.66
CA VAL A 118 5.64 -2.33 -5.67
C VAL A 118 6.63 -1.57 -6.55
N PHE A 119 7.79 -1.17 -6.02
CA PHE A 119 8.82 -0.45 -6.78
C PHE A 119 9.56 -1.33 -7.78
N VAL A 120 9.53 -2.65 -7.59
CA VAL A 120 10.17 -3.61 -8.50
C VAL A 120 9.23 -4.06 -9.61
N SER A 121 7.94 -4.23 -9.28
CA SER A 121 6.97 -4.83 -10.20
C SER A 121 6.03 -3.83 -10.88
N THR A 122 6.23 -2.53 -10.64
CA THR A 122 5.42 -1.47 -11.27
C THR A 122 6.30 -0.28 -11.68
N ASN A 123 5.71 0.66 -12.39
CA ASN A 123 6.34 1.92 -12.75
C ASN A 123 6.11 3.04 -11.72
N ILE A 124 5.75 2.73 -10.48
CA ILE A 124 5.41 3.72 -9.44
C ILE A 124 6.55 4.73 -9.20
N ASP A 125 7.80 4.28 -9.14
CA ASP A 125 8.96 5.19 -8.93
C ASP A 125 9.04 6.24 -10.04
N TYR A 126 8.89 5.82 -11.29
CA TYR A 126 8.86 6.72 -12.44
C TYR A 126 7.73 7.75 -12.34
N VAL A 127 6.52 7.32 -11.97
CA VAL A 127 5.35 8.20 -11.83
C VAL A 127 5.54 9.18 -10.67
N LEU A 128 5.97 8.73 -9.49
CA LEU A 128 6.20 9.59 -8.34
C LEU A 128 7.27 10.67 -8.62
N ARG A 129 8.34 10.31 -9.35
CA ARG A 129 9.36 11.29 -9.75
C ARG A 129 8.81 12.34 -10.72
N ASN A 130 7.98 11.93 -11.69
CA ASN A 130 7.35 12.86 -12.62
C ASN A 130 6.38 13.82 -11.92
N LEU A 131 5.74 13.39 -10.83
CA LEU A 131 4.90 14.22 -9.97
C LEU A 131 5.71 15.13 -9.02
N GLY A 132 7.04 15.01 -9.02
CA GLY A 132 7.91 15.78 -8.13
C GLY A 132 7.85 15.35 -6.67
N VAL A 133 7.37 14.14 -6.39
CA VAL A 133 7.26 13.61 -5.02
C VAL A 133 8.64 13.38 -4.42
N ARG A 134 8.87 13.91 -3.23
CA ARG A 134 10.11 13.80 -2.45
C ARG A 134 9.90 13.07 -1.12
N SER A 135 8.66 13.06 -0.63
CA SER A 135 8.30 12.40 0.62
C SER A 135 7.14 11.44 0.37
N LEU A 136 7.27 10.21 0.86
CA LEU A 136 6.24 9.20 0.74
C LEU A 136 5.72 8.83 2.13
N ILE A 137 4.44 9.05 2.36
CA ILE A 137 3.72 8.53 3.51
C ILE A 137 3.24 7.14 3.11
N VAL A 138 3.60 6.12 3.86
CA VAL A 138 3.21 4.73 3.56
C VAL A 138 2.24 4.24 4.62
N ALA A 139 1.09 3.75 4.19
CA ALA A 139 0.08 3.14 5.02
C ALA A 139 -0.42 1.84 4.39
N GLY A 140 -1.00 0.95 5.15
CA GLY A 140 -1.62 -0.25 4.61
C GLY A 140 -1.11 -1.55 5.23
N ILE A 141 -1.26 -2.62 4.47
CA ILE A 141 -0.88 -3.98 4.85
C ILE A 141 0.49 -4.26 4.26
N MET A 142 1.50 -4.43 5.10
CA MET A 142 2.83 -4.86 4.68
C MET A 142 2.87 -6.38 4.68
N THR A 143 2.91 -6.97 3.50
CA THR A 143 3.07 -8.42 3.33
C THR A 143 4.55 -8.78 3.50
N ASP A 144 5.04 -8.78 4.74
CA ASP A 144 6.30 -9.42 5.07
C ASP A 144 5.99 -10.63 5.96
N PRO A 145 6.23 -11.88 5.53
CA PRO A 145 6.04 -13.07 6.36
C PRO A 145 6.90 -13.06 7.63
N CYS A 146 7.88 -12.16 7.72
CA CYS A 146 8.66 -11.93 8.94
C CYS A 146 7.93 -11.06 9.98
N VAL A 147 6.85 -10.38 9.63
CA VAL A 147 6.12 -9.43 10.51
C VAL A 147 5.05 -10.11 11.36
N GLU A 148 4.74 -11.38 11.17
CA GLU A 148 3.88 -12.14 12.11
C GLU A 148 4.37 -12.07 13.57
N ARG A 149 5.61 -11.66 13.80
CA ARG A 149 6.21 -11.52 15.15
C ARG A 149 6.36 -10.11 15.68
N GLN A 150 6.16 -9.06 14.87
CA GLN A 150 6.32 -7.69 15.35
C GLN A 150 5.13 -6.82 14.98
N SER A 151 4.20 -6.80 15.90
CA SER A 151 3.18 -5.77 16.15
C SER A 151 2.60 -5.06 14.90
N ALA A 152 1.32 -5.27 14.67
CA ALA A 152 0.39 -4.48 13.87
C ALA A 152 0.38 -2.96 14.19
N THR A 153 1.44 -2.41 14.78
CA THR A 153 1.49 -1.06 15.36
C THR A 153 2.14 -0.02 14.43
N ARG A 154 2.67 -0.40 13.27
CA ARG A 154 3.21 0.57 12.30
C ARG A 154 2.37 0.58 11.02
N ALA A 155 1.18 1.12 11.12
CA ALA A 155 0.34 1.35 9.95
C ALA A 155 0.81 2.54 9.08
N ILE A 156 1.75 3.36 9.55
CA ILE A 156 2.20 4.58 8.87
C ILE A 156 3.71 4.72 9.01
N SER A 157 4.40 4.92 7.90
CA SER A 157 5.82 5.27 7.84
C SER A 157 6.03 6.39 6.82
N THR A 158 7.01 7.27 7.07
CA THR A 158 7.42 8.28 6.09
C THR A 158 8.80 7.91 5.55
N ILE A 159 8.94 7.89 4.24
CA ILE A 159 10.16 7.57 3.52
C ILE A 159 10.53 8.78 2.66
N SER A 160 11.78 9.25 2.77
CA SER A 160 12.31 10.25 1.83
C SER A 160 12.83 9.54 0.59
N LEU A 161 12.41 10.00 -0.58
CA LEU A 161 12.91 9.47 -1.85
C LEU A 161 14.21 10.18 -2.22
N PRO A 162 15.25 9.46 -2.68
CA PRO A 162 16.47 10.09 -3.14
C PRO A 162 16.18 10.91 -4.40
N SER A 163 16.84 12.07 -4.48
CA SER A 163 16.78 13.01 -5.61
C SER A 163 17.39 12.40 -6.88
#